data_73c00f88a14720802850f22684d7b5dd
#
_entry.id   73c00f88a14720802850f22684d7b5dd
#
_cell.length_a   1.000
_cell.length_b   1.000
_cell.length_c   1.000
_cell.angle_alpha   90.00
_cell.angle_beta   90.00
_cell.angle_gamma   90.00
#
_symmetry.space_group_name_H-M   'P 1'
#
loop_
_entity.id
_entity.type
_entity.pdbx_description
1 polymer ?
#
loop_
_entity_poly.entity_id
_entity_poly.type
_entity_poly.pdbx_seq_one_letter_code
_entity_poly.pdbx_strand_id
1 'polypeptide(L)'
;MSDRISEHISLKEGIKSHTASRLGINNNPTERDLINMKTIAKKVFEPLRDWVGGPIAINSFYRSPELNSAIGGSKSSQHCIGCALDLDDTYGHKTNAEMYNWIKENLSFDQMIWEFGSDENPDWVHVSYVSEDANRNRCLKAYRENGKTQYKII
;
A
#
# COMPACT_ATOMS: atom_id res chain seq x y z
N MET A 1 -7.72 -24.60 0.35
CA MET A 1 -7.43 -23.31 -0.24
C MET A 1 -7.52 -22.21 0.80
N SER A 2 -6.52 -21.40 0.90
CA SER A 2 -6.49 -20.35 1.91
C SER A 2 -7.20 -19.09 1.40
N ASP A 3 -8.15 -18.58 2.19
CA ASP A 3 -8.80 -17.29 1.95
C ASP A 3 -7.95 -16.14 2.52
N ARG A 4 -6.68 -16.39 2.78
CA ARG A 4 -5.79 -15.42 3.38
C ARG A 4 -4.59 -15.13 2.49
N ILE A 5 -4.20 -13.85 2.51
CA ILE A 5 -2.98 -13.38 1.83
C ILE A 5 -1.78 -13.60 2.76
N SER A 6 -1.96 -13.31 4.05
CA SER A 6 -0.96 -13.53 5.09
C SER A 6 -1.66 -13.73 6.43
N GLU A 7 -0.87 -13.88 7.51
CA GLU A 7 -1.44 -14.11 8.85
C GLU A 7 -2.47 -13.05 9.24
N HIS A 8 -2.23 -11.78 8.93
CA HIS A 8 -3.11 -10.68 9.33
C HIS A 8 -3.86 -10.00 8.18
N ILE A 9 -3.80 -10.55 6.97
CA ILE A 9 -4.55 -10.02 5.83
C ILE A 9 -5.37 -11.12 5.19
N SER A 10 -6.71 -10.98 5.21
CA SER A 10 -7.59 -11.86 4.47
C SER A 10 -7.62 -11.47 2.98
N LEU A 11 -8.01 -12.41 2.11
CA LEU A 11 -8.23 -12.09 0.69
C LEU A 11 -9.29 -11.00 0.55
N LYS A 12 -10.35 -11.07 1.34
CA LYS A 12 -11.42 -10.09 1.33
C LYS A 12 -10.92 -8.67 1.61
N GLU A 13 -10.03 -8.51 2.59
CA GLU A 13 -9.40 -7.22 2.88
C GLU A 13 -8.53 -6.74 1.72
N GLY A 14 -7.78 -7.65 1.10
CA GLY A 14 -6.85 -7.31 0.04
C GLY A 14 -7.51 -6.83 -1.24
N ILE A 15 -8.77 -7.19 -1.46
CA ILE A 15 -9.51 -6.82 -2.67
C ILE A 15 -10.65 -5.84 -2.38
N LYS A 16 -10.81 -5.42 -1.14
CA LYS A 16 -11.90 -4.54 -0.73
C LYS A 16 -11.84 -3.18 -1.43
N SER A 17 -12.97 -2.76 -1.98
CA SER A 17 -13.12 -1.44 -2.56
C SER A 17 -14.60 -1.05 -2.57
N HIS A 18 -14.92 0.06 -1.92
CA HIS A 18 -16.28 0.60 -1.94
C HIS A 18 -16.67 1.07 -3.36
N THR A 19 -15.71 1.63 -4.09
CA THR A 19 -15.93 2.07 -5.47
C THR A 19 -16.23 0.89 -6.39
N ALA A 20 -15.46 -0.20 -6.28
CA ALA A 20 -15.71 -1.40 -7.09
C ALA A 20 -17.10 -1.97 -6.82
N SER A 21 -17.50 -2.05 -5.54
CA SER A 21 -18.82 -2.54 -5.16
C SER A 21 -19.93 -1.65 -5.71
N ARG A 22 -19.78 -0.34 -5.57
CA ARG A 22 -20.77 0.64 -6.03
C ARG A 22 -20.93 0.63 -7.55
N LEU A 23 -19.86 0.50 -8.30
CA LEU A 23 -19.85 0.54 -9.76
C LEU A 23 -19.97 -0.83 -10.42
N GLY A 24 -20.02 -1.90 -9.63
CA GLY A 24 -20.08 -3.26 -10.16
C GLY A 24 -18.81 -3.69 -10.89
N ILE A 25 -17.67 -3.16 -10.50
CA ILE A 25 -16.38 -3.48 -11.11
C ILE A 25 -15.78 -4.74 -10.47
N ASN A 26 -15.31 -5.66 -11.32
CA ASN A 26 -14.61 -6.85 -10.87
C ASN A 26 -13.22 -6.44 -10.35
N ASN A 27 -12.93 -6.75 -9.09
CA ASN A 27 -11.63 -6.47 -8.46
C ASN A 27 -10.93 -7.75 -8.00
N ASN A 28 -11.04 -8.82 -8.78
CA ASN A 28 -10.39 -10.10 -8.46
C ASN A 28 -8.98 -10.14 -9.05
N PRO A 29 -7.95 -10.44 -8.24
CA PRO A 29 -6.57 -10.52 -8.72
C PRO A 29 -6.36 -11.78 -9.56
N THR A 30 -5.43 -11.71 -10.52
CA THR A 30 -4.93 -12.89 -11.23
C THR A 30 -4.07 -13.69 -10.25
N GLU A 31 -3.69 -14.93 -10.64
CA GLU A 31 -2.78 -15.74 -9.84
C GLU A 31 -1.45 -15.01 -9.60
N ARG A 32 -0.92 -14.34 -10.62
CA ARG A 32 0.32 -13.58 -10.50
C ARG A 32 0.18 -12.40 -9.54
N ASP A 33 -0.92 -11.66 -9.64
CA ASP A 33 -1.22 -10.56 -8.72
C ASP A 33 -1.29 -11.07 -7.29
N LEU A 34 -1.92 -12.21 -7.07
CA LEU A 34 -2.06 -12.81 -5.74
C LEU A 34 -0.70 -13.24 -5.17
N ILE A 35 0.19 -13.78 -6.01
CA ILE A 35 1.57 -14.10 -5.59
C ILE A 35 2.28 -12.83 -5.16
N ASN A 36 2.16 -11.74 -5.91
CA ASN A 36 2.75 -10.45 -5.56
C ASN A 36 2.18 -9.91 -4.24
N MET A 37 0.87 -10.02 -4.05
CA MET A 37 0.21 -9.61 -2.80
C MET A 37 0.77 -10.38 -1.60
N LYS A 38 0.93 -11.69 -1.73
CA LYS A 38 1.50 -12.53 -0.68
C LYS A 38 2.95 -12.15 -0.38
N THR A 39 3.70 -11.78 -1.40
CA THR A 39 5.10 -11.39 -1.25
C THR A 39 5.23 -10.10 -0.45
N ILE A 40 4.52 -9.03 -0.82
CA ILE A 40 4.61 -7.77 -0.08
C ILE A 40 4.03 -7.92 1.33
N ALA A 41 3.00 -8.73 1.50
CA ALA A 41 2.46 -9.00 2.82
C ALA A 41 3.52 -9.63 3.73
N LYS A 42 4.23 -10.65 3.24
CA LYS A 42 5.27 -11.33 4.00
C LYS A 42 6.49 -10.45 4.25
N LYS A 43 6.91 -9.67 3.27
CA LYS A 43 8.17 -8.91 3.32
C LYS A 43 8.02 -7.54 3.98
N VAL A 44 6.84 -6.94 3.94
CA VAL A 44 6.60 -5.59 4.44
C VAL A 44 5.52 -5.56 5.52
N PHE A 45 4.33 -6.03 5.21
CA PHE A 45 3.19 -5.86 6.11
C PHE A 45 3.36 -6.62 7.41
N GLU A 46 3.65 -7.91 7.37
CA GLU A 46 3.74 -8.72 8.60
C GLU A 46 4.87 -8.27 9.52
N PRO A 47 6.10 -7.98 9.03
CA PRO A 47 7.12 -7.42 9.91
C PRO A 47 6.71 -6.09 10.55
N LEU A 48 6.08 -5.21 9.78
CA LEU A 48 5.56 -3.93 10.30
C LEU A 48 4.49 -4.18 11.36
N ARG A 49 3.56 -5.08 11.07
CA ARG A 49 2.46 -5.45 11.98
C ARG A 49 2.98 -5.94 13.33
N ASP A 50 4.04 -6.76 13.31
CA ASP A 50 4.68 -7.26 14.53
C ASP A 50 5.27 -6.11 15.34
N TRP A 51 5.96 -5.19 14.69
CA TRP A 51 6.55 -4.04 15.36
C TRP A 51 5.49 -3.09 15.92
N VAL A 52 4.42 -2.86 15.16
CA VAL A 52 3.32 -1.98 15.57
C VAL A 52 2.62 -2.53 16.81
N GLY A 53 2.50 -3.85 16.91
CA GLY A 53 1.89 -4.51 18.05
C GLY A 53 0.36 -4.51 18.06
N GLY A 54 -0.27 -4.16 16.93
CA GLY A 54 -1.73 -4.14 16.81
C GLY A 54 -2.16 -3.94 15.36
N PRO A 55 -3.47 -3.94 15.09
CA PRO A 55 -3.99 -3.80 13.73
C PRO A 55 -3.53 -2.52 13.03
N ILE A 56 -3.33 -2.64 11.73
CA ILE A 56 -3.04 -1.53 10.81
C ILE A 56 -4.14 -1.51 9.76
N ALA A 57 -4.72 -0.34 9.51
CA ALA A 57 -5.72 -0.23 8.45
C ALA A 57 -5.06 -0.28 7.07
N ILE A 58 -5.64 -1.06 6.17
CA ILE A 58 -5.23 -1.13 4.77
C ILE A 58 -6.30 -0.40 3.97
N ASN A 59 -5.96 0.81 3.50
CA ASN A 59 -6.90 1.63 2.74
C ASN A 59 -7.04 1.15 1.30
N SER A 60 -5.97 0.59 0.74
CA SER A 60 -5.95 0.02 -0.60
C SER A 60 -4.84 -1.00 -0.72
N PHE A 61 -5.13 -2.13 -1.35
CA PHE A 61 -4.13 -3.14 -1.65
C PHE A 61 -4.20 -3.44 -3.14
N TYR A 62 -4.98 -4.44 -3.57
CA TYR A 62 -5.13 -4.73 -4.99
C TYR A 62 -6.20 -3.84 -5.62
N ARG A 63 -5.90 -3.30 -6.79
CA ARG A 63 -6.86 -2.58 -7.66
C ARG A 63 -6.74 -3.14 -9.06
N SER A 64 -7.85 -3.70 -9.60
CA SER A 64 -7.86 -4.10 -10.99
C SER A 64 -7.60 -2.88 -11.89
N PRO A 65 -7.07 -3.08 -13.10
CA PRO A 65 -6.87 -1.97 -14.04
C PRO A 65 -8.15 -1.16 -14.29
N GLU A 66 -9.30 -1.82 -14.37
CA GLU A 66 -10.59 -1.17 -14.54
C GLU A 66 -10.94 -0.28 -13.34
N LEU A 67 -10.77 -0.80 -12.12
CA LEU A 67 -11.02 -0.02 -10.90
C LEU A 67 -10.05 1.16 -10.82
N ASN A 68 -8.78 0.92 -11.09
CA ASN A 68 -7.76 1.96 -11.07
C ASN A 68 -8.09 3.10 -12.02
N SER A 69 -8.55 2.79 -13.23
CA SER A 69 -9.00 3.77 -14.21
C SER A 69 -10.20 4.56 -13.69
N ALA A 70 -11.18 3.88 -13.09
CA ALA A 70 -12.39 4.51 -12.56
C ALA A 70 -12.12 5.54 -11.46
N ILE A 71 -11.08 5.30 -10.65
CA ILE A 71 -10.71 6.23 -9.56
C ILE A 71 -9.63 7.24 -9.97
N GLY A 72 -9.20 7.22 -11.23
CA GLY A 72 -8.21 8.16 -11.73
C GLY A 72 -6.78 7.86 -11.29
N GLY A 73 -6.47 6.61 -10.99
CA GLY A 73 -5.11 6.21 -10.61
C GLY A 73 -4.15 6.21 -11.79
N SER A 74 -2.86 6.22 -11.48
CA SER A 74 -1.80 6.15 -12.49
C SER A 74 -1.89 4.84 -13.28
N LYS A 75 -1.70 4.91 -14.59
CA LYS A 75 -1.67 3.72 -15.45
C LYS A 75 -0.57 2.74 -15.09
N SER A 76 0.49 3.21 -14.45
CA SER A 76 1.62 2.40 -14.00
C SER A 76 1.55 2.06 -12.51
N SER A 77 0.38 2.19 -11.88
CA SER A 77 0.21 1.93 -10.46
C SER A 77 0.59 0.49 -10.09
N GLN A 78 1.43 0.35 -9.08
CA GLN A 78 1.83 -0.96 -8.57
C GLN A 78 0.71 -1.67 -7.81
N HIS A 79 -0.36 -0.97 -7.43
CA HIS A 79 -1.58 -1.59 -6.91
C HIS A 79 -2.21 -2.54 -7.94
N CYS A 80 -2.07 -2.23 -9.23
CA CYS A 80 -2.69 -3.02 -10.31
C CYS A 80 -2.08 -4.40 -10.49
N ILE A 81 -0.90 -4.63 -9.95
CA ILE A 81 -0.22 -5.93 -10.00
C ILE A 81 -0.03 -6.55 -8.62
N GLY A 82 -0.66 -5.97 -7.61
CA GLY A 82 -0.60 -6.49 -6.24
C GLY A 82 0.68 -6.18 -5.50
N CYS A 83 1.47 -5.20 -5.96
CA CYS A 83 2.77 -4.88 -5.39
C CYS A 83 2.78 -3.66 -4.47
N ALA A 84 1.63 -3.09 -4.14
CA ALA A 84 1.56 -1.88 -3.32
C ALA A 84 0.47 -1.94 -2.26
N LEU A 85 0.73 -1.28 -1.14
CA LEU A 85 -0.17 -1.13 0.01
C LEU A 85 -0.29 0.34 0.39
N ASP A 86 -1.50 0.78 0.71
CA ASP A 86 -1.75 2.06 1.38
C ASP A 86 -2.16 1.77 2.82
N LEU A 87 -1.36 2.23 3.76
CA LEU A 87 -1.48 1.93 5.19
C LEU A 87 -1.82 3.16 6.00
N ASP A 88 -2.64 3.00 7.05
CA ASP A 88 -3.05 4.11 7.91
C ASP A 88 -3.16 3.65 9.36
N ASP A 89 -2.80 4.53 10.29
CA ASP A 89 -2.81 4.26 11.73
C ASP A 89 -4.19 4.46 12.39
N THR A 90 -5.25 4.17 11.66
CA THR A 90 -6.64 4.35 12.14
C THR A 90 -6.88 3.83 13.56
N TYR A 91 -6.16 2.77 13.94
CA TYR A 91 -6.30 2.16 15.26
C TYR A 91 -5.42 2.81 16.33
N GLY A 92 -4.54 3.73 15.97
CA GLY A 92 -3.78 4.53 16.93
C GLY A 92 -2.65 3.84 17.68
N HIS A 93 -2.12 2.73 17.16
CA HIS A 93 -0.99 2.04 17.82
C HIS A 93 0.35 2.71 17.55
N LYS A 94 0.57 3.16 16.32
CA LYS A 94 1.74 3.92 15.88
C LYS A 94 1.27 4.94 14.88
N THR A 95 1.92 6.12 14.86
CA THR A 95 1.58 7.11 13.86
C THR A 95 2.03 6.69 12.48
N ASN A 96 1.46 7.28 11.43
CA ASN A 96 1.90 7.03 10.05
C ASN A 96 3.37 7.39 9.87
N ALA A 97 3.81 8.49 10.48
CA ALA A 97 5.22 8.90 10.46
C ALA A 97 6.13 7.84 11.08
N GLU A 98 5.73 7.28 12.22
CA GLU A 98 6.48 6.23 12.88
C GLU A 98 6.57 4.97 12.00
N MET A 99 5.47 4.56 11.37
CA MET A 99 5.46 3.42 10.47
C MET A 99 6.36 3.67 9.25
N TYR A 100 6.27 4.85 8.64
CA TYR A 100 7.11 5.23 7.52
C TYR A 100 8.60 5.12 7.86
N ASN A 101 9.00 5.71 8.97
CA ASN A 101 10.40 5.72 9.39
C ASN A 101 10.90 4.32 9.76
N TRP A 102 10.06 3.50 10.39
CA TRP A 102 10.43 2.14 10.72
C TRP A 102 10.67 1.28 9.47
N ILE A 103 9.79 1.39 8.47
CA ILE A 103 9.96 0.69 7.19
C ILE A 103 11.26 1.13 6.53
N LYS A 104 11.49 2.43 6.48
CA LYS A 104 12.70 3.02 5.87
C LYS A 104 13.98 2.46 6.49
N GLU A 105 14.01 2.30 7.81
CA GLU A 105 15.19 1.89 8.55
C GLU A 105 15.37 0.37 8.59
N ASN A 106 14.30 -0.42 8.48
CA ASN A 106 14.35 -1.85 8.78
C ASN A 106 14.02 -2.78 7.61
N LEU A 107 13.36 -2.30 6.57
CA LEU A 107 12.87 -3.15 5.48
C LEU A 107 13.43 -2.74 4.13
N SER A 108 13.41 -3.69 3.19
CA SER A 108 13.63 -3.42 1.77
C SER A 108 12.27 -3.16 1.12
N PHE A 109 12.20 -2.17 0.25
CA PHE A 109 10.97 -1.81 -0.49
C PHE A 109 11.35 -1.16 -1.81
N ASP A 110 10.40 -1.11 -2.75
CA ASP A 110 10.66 -0.47 -4.03
C ASP A 110 10.48 1.04 -3.92
N GLN A 111 9.29 1.49 -3.55
CA GLN A 111 8.99 2.90 -3.40
C GLN A 111 8.08 3.09 -2.19
N MET A 112 8.34 4.13 -1.43
CA MET A 112 7.52 4.49 -0.29
C MET A 112 7.19 5.97 -0.37
N ILE A 113 5.92 6.33 -0.15
CA ILE A 113 5.45 7.70 -0.29
C ILE A 113 4.81 8.18 1.01
N TRP A 114 5.31 9.31 1.47
CA TRP A 114 4.70 10.10 2.54
C TRP A 114 3.57 10.87 1.88
N GLU A 115 2.35 10.37 2.03
CA GLU A 115 1.20 10.87 1.29
C GLU A 115 0.53 12.03 2.01
N PHE A 116 0.77 13.25 1.52
CA PHE A 116 0.14 14.48 2.01
C PHE A 116 0.35 14.73 3.50
N GLY A 117 -0.66 15.25 4.19
CA GLY A 117 -0.58 15.55 5.62
C GLY A 117 0.34 16.73 5.92
N SER A 118 1.14 16.60 6.97
CA SER A 118 2.12 17.61 7.39
C SER A 118 3.53 17.02 7.35
N ASP A 119 4.52 17.86 7.68
CA ASP A 119 5.91 17.39 7.80
C ASP A 119 6.10 16.46 9.00
N GLU A 120 5.17 16.48 9.95
CA GLU A 120 5.20 15.62 11.14
C GLU A 120 4.51 14.29 10.92
N ASN A 121 3.47 14.22 10.07
CA ASN A 121 2.70 13.00 9.89
C ASN A 121 1.95 13.00 8.55
N PRO A 122 2.14 11.97 7.70
CA PRO A 122 1.38 11.88 6.46
C PRO A 122 -0.06 11.43 6.72
N ASP A 123 -0.94 11.65 5.74
CA ASP A 123 -2.32 11.17 5.81
C ASP A 123 -2.39 9.65 5.71
N TRP A 124 -1.49 9.04 4.93
CA TRP A 124 -1.28 7.58 4.87
C TRP A 124 0.11 7.29 4.32
N VAL A 125 0.51 6.03 4.39
CA VAL A 125 1.80 5.56 3.87
C VAL A 125 1.54 4.63 2.68
N HIS A 126 2.08 4.98 1.53
CA HIS A 126 2.12 4.10 0.37
C HIS A 126 3.47 3.38 0.36
N VAL A 127 3.45 2.07 0.21
CA VAL A 127 4.68 1.28 0.11
C VAL A 127 4.51 0.19 -0.94
N SER A 128 5.54 -0.02 -1.76
CA SER A 128 5.58 -1.07 -2.77
C SER A 128 6.78 -1.97 -2.59
N TYR A 129 6.67 -3.17 -3.17
CA TYR A 129 7.72 -4.19 -3.11
C TYR A 129 7.73 -4.97 -4.41
N VAL A 130 8.87 -5.10 -5.05
CA VAL A 130 9.02 -5.87 -6.29
C VAL A 130 9.78 -7.16 -6.00
N SER A 131 11.05 -7.04 -5.64
CA SER A 131 11.92 -8.14 -5.22
C SER A 131 13.14 -7.55 -4.55
N GLU A 132 13.90 -8.36 -3.83
CA GLU A 132 15.12 -7.89 -3.16
C GLU A 132 16.08 -7.22 -4.15
N ASP A 133 16.22 -7.80 -5.35
CA ASP A 133 17.15 -7.27 -6.35
C ASP A 133 16.62 -6.05 -7.10
N ALA A 134 15.32 -5.95 -7.29
CA ALA A 134 14.71 -4.88 -8.08
C ALA A 134 14.25 -3.69 -7.25
N ASN A 135 14.12 -3.84 -5.93
CA ASN A 135 13.69 -2.77 -5.04
C ASN A 135 14.64 -1.58 -5.07
N ARG A 136 14.08 -0.38 -5.27
CA ARG A 136 14.86 0.86 -5.36
C ARG A 136 15.08 1.55 -4.02
N ASN A 137 14.33 1.16 -2.98
CA ASN A 137 14.33 1.84 -1.67
C ASN A 137 14.13 3.35 -1.80
N ARG A 138 13.25 3.74 -2.69
CA ARG A 138 13.01 5.13 -3.05
C ARG A 138 11.95 5.74 -2.13
N CYS A 139 12.30 6.86 -1.50
CA CYS A 139 11.41 7.58 -0.58
C CYS A 139 10.94 8.88 -1.21
N LEU A 140 9.63 9.08 -1.25
CA LEU A 140 9.01 10.25 -1.84
C LEU A 140 8.03 10.90 -0.86
N LYS A 141 7.76 12.18 -1.07
CA LYS A 141 6.67 12.91 -0.43
C LYS A 141 5.72 13.40 -1.51
N ALA A 142 4.43 13.10 -1.35
CA ALA A 142 3.38 13.64 -2.20
C ALA A 142 2.80 14.90 -1.58
N TYR A 143 2.61 15.93 -2.39
CA TYR A 143 2.03 17.20 -1.97
C TYR A 143 1.21 17.80 -3.10
N ARG A 144 0.36 18.76 -2.77
CA ARG A 144 -0.44 19.45 -3.78
C ARG A 144 0.13 20.83 -4.07
N GLU A 145 0.19 21.15 -5.34
CA GLU A 145 0.61 22.47 -5.81
C GLU A 145 -0.24 22.85 -7.01
N ASN A 146 -0.90 24.00 -6.94
CA ASN A 146 -1.80 24.48 -8.00
C ASN A 146 -2.89 23.46 -8.38
N GLY A 147 -3.42 22.75 -7.39
CA GLY A 147 -4.47 21.73 -7.58
C GLY A 147 -3.96 20.41 -8.15
N LYS A 148 -2.66 20.25 -8.33
CA LYS A 148 -2.06 19.02 -8.87
C LYS A 148 -1.21 18.33 -7.83
N THR A 149 -1.22 16.99 -7.87
CA THR A 149 -0.34 16.19 -7.02
C THR A 149 1.08 16.21 -7.59
N GLN A 150 2.03 16.56 -6.74
CA GLN A 150 3.46 16.58 -7.05
C GLN A 150 4.18 15.62 -6.11
N TYR A 151 5.33 15.13 -6.56
CA TYR A 151 6.17 14.23 -5.76
C TYR A 151 7.60 14.77 -5.70
N LYS A 152 8.22 14.65 -4.55
CA LYS A 152 9.64 14.99 -4.39
C LYS A 152 10.36 13.90 -3.63
N ILE A 153 11.62 13.68 -3.96
CA ILE A 153 12.48 12.72 -3.25
C ILE A 153 12.83 13.30 -1.87
N ILE A 154 12.70 12.49 -0.85
CA ILE A 154 13.02 12.90 0.53
C ILE A 154 14.05 11.98 1.20
#